data_d429fd6e189cfa5454900b6b1a04ba01
#
_entry.id   d429fd6e189cfa5454900b6b1a04ba01
#
_cell.length_a   1.000
_cell.length_b   1.000
_cell.length_c   1.000
_cell.angle_alpha   90.00
_cell.angle_beta   90.00
_cell.angle_gamma   90.00
#
_symmetry.space_group_name_H-M   'P 1'
#
loop_
_entity.id
_entity.type
_entity.pdbx_description
1 polymer ?
#
loop_
_entity_poly.entity_id
_entity_poly.type
_entity_poly.pdbx_seq_one_letter_code
_entity_poly.pdbx_strand_id
1 'polypeptide(L)'
;MKDKNRKAFTLIELLVVVAIIGILAAVGVVAYNGYTGAAKASATQSNHKLVSNYIQNELKKCDLGESNIMSSKGASLRCNGLNSASVINYIVATPQYSPFADLKNIYNPNSNQQAQSKGVRQHNSWVQNLNWSDGDVGTIWLAPKSNSEIHVRTCFKTSCSTSSNRIETMIYIE
;
A
#
# COMPACT_ATOMS: atom_id res chain seq x y z
N MET A 1 28.81 -59.74 19.19
CA MET A 1 28.19 -58.41 19.40
C MET A 1 29.19 -57.36 19.02
N LYS A 2 28.93 -56.57 17.95
CA LYS A 2 29.84 -55.51 17.44
C LYS A 2 29.51 -54.24 18.19
N ASP A 3 30.37 -53.78 19.10
CA ASP A 3 30.23 -52.48 19.76
C ASP A 3 30.27 -51.37 18.72
N LYS A 4 29.11 -50.72 18.51
CA LYS A 4 29.05 -49.49 17.75
C LYS A 4 29.70 -48.38 18.58
N ASN A 5 30.92 -47.95 18.22
CA ASN A 5 31.54 -46.75 18.77
C ASN A 5 30.61 -45.57 18.59
N ARG A 6 29.85 -45.25 19.61
CA ARG A 6 29.07 -44.01 19.67
C ARG A 6 30.03 -42.85 19.94
N LYS A 7 30.37 -42.09 18.92
CA LYS A 7 31.07 -40.83 19.10
C LYS A 7 30.14 -39.89 19.87
N ALA A 8 30.48 -39.59 21.10
CA ALA A 8 29.77 -38.59 21.89
C ALA A 8 30.33 -37.21 21.56
N PHE A 9 29.44 -36.22 21.38
CA PHE A 9 29.80 -34.81 21.20
C PHE A 9 30.51 -34.29 22.46
N THR A 10 31.54 -33.50 22.27
CA THR A 10 32.21 -32.82 23.38
C THR A 10 31.43 -31.56 23.74
N LEU A 11 31.51 -31.15 25.00
CA LEU A 11 30.82 -29.94 25.50
C LEU A 11 31.33 -28.69 24.78
N ILE A 12 32.60 -28.64 24.42
CA ILE A 12 33.21 -27.51 23.71
C ILE A 12 32.72 -27.40 22.25
N GLU A 13 32.50 -28.53 21.56
CA GLU A 13 31.93 -28.52 20.20
C GLU A 13 30.53 -27.93 20.22
N LEU A 14 29.69 -28.28 21.20
CA LEU A 14 28.37 -27.73 21.32
C LEU A 14 28.42 -26.24 21.65
N LEU A 15 29.31 -25.80 22.54
CA LEU A 15 29.45 -24.42 22.97
C LEU A 15 29.84 -23.50 21.82
N VAL A 16 30.81 -23.93 20.98
CA VAL A 16 31.27 -23.18 19.81
C VAL A 16 30.14 -23.04 18.78
N VAL A 17 29.37 -24.10 18.53
CA VAL A 17 28.26 -24.08 17.59
C VAL A 17 27.18 -23.08 18.02
N VAL A 18 26.76 -23.11 19.28
CA VAL A 18 25.75 -22.18 19.77
C VAL A 18 26.22 -20.72 19.78
N ALA A 19 27.52 -20.50 20.04
CA ALA A 19 28.12 -19.16 19.95
C ALA A 19 28.08 -18.61 18.52
N ILE A 20 28.44 -19.42 17.53
CA ILE A 20 28.39 -19.03 16.10
C ILE A 20 26.96 -18.76 15.66
N ILE A 21 26.00 -19.65 16.01
CA ILE A 21 24.59 -19.44 15.68
C ILE A 21 24.07 -18.16 16.31
N GLY A 22 24.43 -17.88 17.57
CA GLY A 22 24.04 -16.66 18.29
C GLY A 22 24.50 -15.38 17.55
N ILE A 23 25.75 -15.34 17.10
CA ILE A 23 26.30 -14.20 16.35
C ILE A 23 25.57 -14.06 14.99
N LEU A 24 25.42 -15.14 14.25
CA LEU A 24 24.75 -15.12 12.93
C LEU A 24 23.28 -14.71 13.06
N ALA A 25 22.58 -15.18 14.10
CA ALA A 25 21.20 -14.80 14.34
C ALA A 25 21.06 -13.31 14.67
N ALA A 26 21.96 -12.75 15.48
CA ALA A 26 21.94 -11.33 15.84
C ALA A 26 22.08 -10.42 14.60
N VAL A 27 23.04 -10.72 13.72
CA VAL A 27 23.24 -9.96 12.46
C VAL A 27 22.09 -10.19 11.49
N GLY A 28 21.61 -11.45 11.38
CA GLY A 28 20.54 -11.82 10.47
C GLY A 28 19.23 -11.09 10.74
N VAL A 29 18.83 -10.94 12.00
CA VAL A 29 17.58 -10.24 12.38
C VAL A 29 17.62 -8.78 11.98
N VAL A 30 18.72 -8.07 12.20
CA VAL A 30 18.84 -6.65 11.83
C VAL A 30 18.76 -6.46 10.32
N ALA A 31 19.48 -7.28 9.55
CA ALA A 31 19.46 -7.23 8.10
C ALA A 31 18.06 -7.55 7.53
N TYR A 32 17.39 -8.57 8.10
CA TYR A 32 16.04 -8.97 7.69
C TYR A 32 15.02 -7.86 7.92
N ASN A 33 15.05 -7.19 9.07
CA ASN A 33 14.14 -6.09 9.38
C ASN A 33 14.35 -4.90 8.43
N GLY A 34 15.59 -4.56 8.08
CA GLY A 34 15.91 -3.52 7.10
C GLY A 34 15.37 -3.87 5.71
N TYR A 35 15.58 -5.09 5.26
CA TYR A 35 15.11 -5.57 3.97
C TYR A 35 13.58 -5.58 3.87
N THR A 36 12.89 -6.10 4.88
CA THR A 36 11.41 -6.15 4.89
C THR A 36 10.80 -4.75 4.93
N GLY A 37 11.41 -3.80 5.65
CA GLY A 37 11.01 -2.41 5.66
C GLY A 37 11.13 -1.75 4.29
N ALA A 38 12.25 -1.93 3.61
CA ALA A 38 12.48 -1.43 2.25
C ALA A 38 11.51 -2.06 1.23
N ALA A 39 11.27 -3.38 1.33
CA ALA A 39 10.32 -4.08 0.48
C ALA A 39 8.89 -3.55 0.63
N LYS A 40 8.43 -3.33 1.87
CA LYS A 40 7.11 -2.74 2.15
C LYS A 40 7.00 -1.33 1.58
N ALA A 41 8.02 -0.50 1.73
CA ALA A 41 8.05 0.85 1.18
C ALA A 41 7.96 0.83 -0.35
N SER A 42 8.77 0.00 -1.02
CA SER A 42 8.75 -0.16 -2.48
C SER A 42 7.40 -0.66 -2.99
N ALA A 43 6.82 -1.66 -2.34
CA ALA A 43 5.51 -2.19 -2.72
C ALA A 43 4.39 -1.15 -2.53
N THR A 44 4.44 -0.34 -1.46
CA THR A 44 3.50 0.76 -1.25
C THR A 44 3.62 1.84 -2.33
N GLN A 45 4.84 2.19 -2.73
CA GLN A 45 5.08 3.13 -3.84
C GLN A 45 4.54 2.58 -5.17
N SER A 46 4.72 1.28 -5.41
CA SER A 46 4.17 0.62 -6.61
C SER A 46 2.64 0.63 -6.61
N ASN A 47 2.01 0.40 -5.48
CA ASN A 47 0.56 0.48 -5.33
C ASN A 47 0.04 1.91 -5.56
N HIS A 48 0.75 2.94 -5.08
CA HIS A 48 0.40 4.33 -5.37
C HIS A 48 0.40 4.61 -6.87
N LYS A 49 1.45 4.18 -7.58
CA LYS A 49 1.55 4.33 -9.05
C LYS A 49 0.46 3.55 -9.76
N LEU A 50 0.16 2.33 -9.32
CA LEU A 50 -0.91 1.51 -9.88
C LEU A 50 -2.26 2.22 -9.83
N VAL A 51 -2.63 2.75 -8.66
CA VAL A 51 -3.91 3.47 -8.47
C VAL A 51 -3.93 4.76 -9.28
N SER A 52 -2.87 5.57 -9.22
CA SER A 52 -2.78 6.84 -9.95
C SER A 52 -2.85 6.64 -11.46
N ASN A 53 -2.09 5.69 -11.99
CA ASN A 53 -2.08 5.39 -13.43
C ASN A 53 -3.42 4.82 -13.90
N TYR A 54 -4.06 3.97 -13.09
CA TYR A 54 -5.39 3.46 -13.42
C TYR A 54 -6.39 4.60 -13.59
N ILE A 55 -6.46 5.52 -12.61
CA ILE A 55 -7.37 6.66 -12.68
C ILE A 55 -7.09 7.52 -13.91
N GLN A 56 -5.82 7.87 -14.16
CA GLN A 56 -5.43 8.67 -15.32
C GLN A 56 -5.78 8.00 -16.64
N ASN A 57 -5.52 6.69 -16.77
CA ASN A 57 -5.80 5.95 -17.99
C ASN A 57 -7.31 5.82 -18.24
N GLU A 58 -8.10 5.63 -17.18
CA GLU A 58 -9.56 5.58 -17.31
C GLU A 58 -10.14 6.95 -17.71
N LEU A 59 -9.66 8.05 -17.12
CA LEU A 59 -10.09 9.40 -17.51
C LEU A 59 -9.78 9.71 -18.97
N LYS A 60 -8.60 9.33 -19.46
CA LYS A 60 -8.23 9.53 -20.86
C LYS A 60 -9.15 8.82 -21.87
N LYS A 61 -9.86 7.79 -21.47
CA LYS A 61 -10.87 7.16 -22.35
C LYS A 61 -12.02 8.10 -22.65
N CYS A 62 -12.39 8.98 -21.69
CA CYS A 62 -13.39 10.02 -21.95
C CYS A 62 -12.92 10.98 -23.03
N ASP A 63 -11.64 11.38 -23.00
CA ASP A 63 -11.04 12.28 -24.02
C ASP A 63 -11.01 11.62 -25.40
N LEU A 64 -10.93 10.29 -25.45
CA LEU A 64 -11.00 9.49 -26.67
C LEU A 64 -12.42 9.21 -27.17
N GLY A 65 -13.45 9.75 -26.50
CA GLY A 65 -14.84 9.65 -26.91
C GLY A 65 -15.62 8.47 -26.32
N GLU A 66 -15.07 7.74 -25.37
CA GLU A 66 -15.80 6.70 -24.65
C GLU A 66 -16.91 7.34 -23.80
N SER A 67 -18.10 6.72 -23.81
CA SER A 67 -19.22 7.23 -23.01
C SER A 67 -19.15 6.83 -21.53
N ASN A 68 -18.48 5.73 -21.23
CA ASN A 68 -18.38 5.15 -19.90
C ASN A 68 -16.96 4.66 -19.61
N ILE A 69 -16.50 4.86 -18.39
CA ILE A 69 -15.18 4.47 -17.91
C ILE A 69 -15.28 3.65 -16.62
N MET A 70 -14.16 3.11 -16.18
CA MET A 70 -14.05 2.33 -14.94
C MET A 70 -15.05 1.16 -14.89
N SER A 71 -15.31 0.52 -16.03
CA SER A 71 -16.25 -0.58 -16.10
C SER A 71 -15.73 -1.78 -15.32
N SER A 72 -16.40 -2.11 -14.23
CA SER A 72 -16.07 -3.25 -13.37
C SER A 72 -17.33 -3.90 -12.81
N LYS A 73 -17.42 -5.22 -12.92
CA LYS A 73 -18.49 -6.04 -12.33
C LYS A 73 -19.92 -5.52 -12.61
N GLY A 74 -20.14 -4.97 -13.81
CA GLY A 74 -21.45 -4.47 -14.24
C GLY A 74 -21.78 -3.03 -13.84
N ALA A 75 -20.86 -2.32 -13.19
CA ALA A 75 -20.97 -0.89 -12.93
C ALA A 75 -19.94 -0.10 -13.76
N SER A 76 -20.26 1.14 -14.08
CA SER A 76 -19.37 2.07 -14.79
C SER A 76 -19.69 3.50 -14.42
N LEU A 77 -18.74 4.41 -14.69
CA LEU A 77 -18.95 5.85 -14.57
C LEU A 77 -19.19 6.46 -15.95
N ARG A 78 -20.15 7.36 -16.05
CA ARG A 78 -20.38 8.14 -17.27
C ARG A 78 -19.37 9.28 -17.37
N CYS A 79 -18.82 9.49 -18.55
CA CYS A 79 -17.92 10.62 -18.81
C CYS A 79 -18.63 11.99 -18.70
N ASN A 80 -19.89 12.06 -19.12
CA ASN A 80 -20.65 13.30 -19.02
C ASN A 80 -21.01 13.63 -17.56
N GLY A 81 -20.56 14.81 -17.08
CA GLY A 81 -20.77 15.25 -15.70
C GLY A 81 -19.83 14.59 -14.68
N LEU A 82 -18.71 14.02 -15.15
CA LEU A 82 -17.72 13.44 -14.29
C LEU A 82 -17.09 14.49 -13.37
N ASN A 83 -16.90 14.12 -12.11
CA ASN A 83 -16.22 14.96 -11.13
C ASN A 83 -15.38 14.11 -10.16
N SER A 84 -14.48 14.77 -9.43
CA SER A 84 -13.55 14.11 -8.52
C SER A 84 -14.26 13.25 -7.47
N ALA A 85 -15.41 13.71 -6.94
CA ALA A 85 -16.16 12.97 -5.94
C ALA A 85 -16.77 11.68 -6.52
N SER A 86 -17.31 11.71 -7.75
CA SER A 86 -17.87 10.52 -8.41
C SER A 86 -16.81 9.46 -8.68
N VAL A 87 -15.63 9.87 -9.15
CA VAL A 87 -14.48 8.98 -9.38
C VAL A 87 -14.02 8.34 -8.06
N ILE A 88 -13.82 9.14 -7.03
CA ILE A 88 -13.37 8.65 -5.72
C ILE A 88 -14.40 7.71 -5.11
N ASN A 89 -15.69 8.07 -5.14
CA ASN A 89 -16.77 7.23 -4.62
C ASN A 89 -16.82 5.87 -5.34
N TYR A 90 -16.67 5.85 -6.66
CA TYR A 90 -16.63 4.61 -7.42
C TYR A 90 -15.49 3.68 -6.95
N ILE A 91 -14.31 4.25 -6.73
CA ILE A 91 -13.12 3.49 -6.33
C ILE A 91 -13.21 3.00 -4.87
N VAL A 92 -13.77 3.80 -3.97
CA VAL A 92 -13.64 3.54 -2.52
C VAL A 92 -14.96 3.12 -1.87
N ALA A 93 -16.06 3.78 -2.19
CA ALA A 93 -17.33 3.61 -1.46
C ALA A 93 -18.11 2.37 -1.88
N THR A 94 -17.86 1.82 -3.05
CA THR A 94 -18.53 0.63 -3.57
C THR A 94 -17.56 -0.55 -3.71
N PRO A 95 -17.19 -1.23 -2.61
CA PRO A 95 -16.17 -2.27 -2.63
C PRO A 95 -16.44 -3.39 -3.63
N GLN A 96 -17.71 -3.70 -3.87
CA GLN A 96 -18.12 -4.74 -4.84
C GLN A 96 -17.77 -4.39 -6.29
N TYR A 97 -17.66 -3.12 -6.63
CA TYR A 97 -17.34 -2.64 -7.99
C TYR A 97 -15.93 -2.05 -8.08
N SER A 98 -15.30 -1.76 -6.94
CA SER A 98 -13.97 -1.19 -6.92
C SER A 98 -12.95 -2.11 -7.58
N PRO A 99 -12.14 -1.60 -8.51
CA PRO A 99 -11.02 -2.34 -9.08
C PRO A 99 -9.93 -2.64 -8.04
N PHE A 100 -9.94 -1.96 -6.91
CA PHE A 100 -8.98 -2.09 -5.81
C PHE A 100 -9.57 -2.69 -4.54
N ALA A 101 -10.70 -3.40 -4.65
CA ALA A 101 -11.36 -4.02 -3.49
C ALA A 101 -10.43 -4.96 -2.70
N ASP A 102 -9.55 -5.67 -3.41
CA ASP A 102 -8.62 -6.64 -2.85
C ASP A 102 -7.24 -6.03 -2.50
N LEU A 103 -7.02 -4.75 -2.81
CA LEU A 103 -5.76 -4.08 -2.48
C LEU A 103 -5.70 -3.83 -0.97
N LYS A 104 -4.74 -4.48 -0.32
CA LYS A 104 -4.54 -4.37 1.14
C LYS A 104 -3.45 -3.37 1.49
N ASN A 105 -3.56 -2.79 2.68
CA ASN A 105 -2.45 -2.06 3.27
C ASN A 105 -1.32 -3.04 3.60
N ILE A 106 -0.14 -2.84 3.03
CA ILE A 106 1.01 -3.73 3.18
C ILE A 106 1.58 -3.72 4.60
N TYR A 107 1.43 -2.60 5.31
CA TYR A 107 1.90 -2.46 6.69
C TYR A 107 0.93 -3.07 7.70
N ASN A 108 -0.36 -3.12 7.37
CA ASN A 108 -1.39 -3.66 8.25
C ASN A 108 -2.45 -4.48 7.48
N PRO A 109 -2.07 -5.63 6.87
CA PRO A 109 -2.96 -6.41 6.00
C PRO A 109 -4.11 -7.11 6.76
N ASN A 110 -3.94 -7.32 8.06
CA ASN A 110 -4.86 -8.08 8.92
C ASN A 110 -5.61 -7.22 9.94
N SER A 111 -5.63 -5.90 9.77
CA SER A 111 -6.38 -5.03 10.65
C SER A 111 -7.87 -5.40 10.63
N ASN A 112 -8.42 -5.74 11.80
CA ASN A 112 -9.86 -5.98 11.99
C ASN A 112 -10.70 -4.71 11.84
N GLN A 113 -10.08 -3.56 11.81
CA GLN A 113 -10.74 -2.30 11.46
C GLN A 113 -10.85 -2.23 9.94
N GLN A 114 -12.05 -2.43 9.41
CA GLN A 114 -12.36 -2.39 7.97
C GLN A 114 -11.76 -1.16 7.25
N ALA A 115 -11.51 -0.10 8.00
CA ALA A 115 -10.93 1.13 7.48
C ALA A 115 -9.41 1.06 7.28
N GLN A 116 -8.65 0.29 8.08
CA GLN A 116 -7.18 0.26 8.04
C GLN A 116 -6.60 -0.86 7.17
N SER A 117 -7.37 -1.91 6.91
CA SER A 117 -6.95 -3.01 6.05
C SER A 117 -7.07 -2.72 4.55
N LYS A 118 -7.91 -1.74 4.18
CA LYS A 118 -8.05 -1.32 2.78
C LYS A 118 -6.82 -0.54 2.34
N GLY A 119 -6.24 -0.96 1.23
CA GLY A 119 -5.09 -0.27 0.64
C GLY A 119 -5.44 1.10 0.06
N VAL A 120 -6.70 1.31 -0.36
CA VAL A 120 -7.20 2.60 -0.89
C VAL A 120 -8.34 3.10 -0.02
N ARG A 121 -8.29 4.38 0.36
CA ARG A 121 -9.29 5.04 1.21
C ARG A 121 -9.66 6.42 0.68
N GLN A 122 -10.88 6.83 0.99
CA GLN A 122 -11.35 8.18 0.72
C GLN A 122 -11.12 9.08 1.94
N HIS A 123 -10.69 10.30 1.70
CA HIS A 123 -10.76 11.38 2.67
C HIS A 123 -11.99 12.24 2.37
N ASN A 124 -12.86 12.42 3.37
CA ASN A 124 -14.18 13.05 3.19
C ASN A 124 -14.16 14.59 3.12
N SER A 125 -13.02 15.23 3.24
CA SER A 125 -12.92 16.67 3.24
C SER A 125 -12.02 17.17 2.13
N TRP A 126 -12.33 18.34 1.60
CA TRP A 126 -11.47 19.22 0.84
C TRP A 126 -10.26 19.61 1.70
N VAL A 127 -9.36 18.68 1.96
CA VAL A 127 -8.35 18.87 2.99
C VAL A 127 -7.15 19.56 2.40
N GLN A 128 -7.07 20.85 2.67
CA GLN A 128 -5.81 21.59 2.48
C GLN A 128 -4.71 21.16 3.49
N ASN A 129 -5.11 20.61 4.65
CA ASN A 129 -4.20 20.16 5.70
C ASN A 129 -4.56 18.76 6.20
N LEU A 130 -4.12 17.73 5.52
CA LEU A 130 -4.14 16.38 6.09
C LEU A 130 -3.02 16.30 7.15
N ASN A 131 -3.41 16.16 8.40
CA ASN A 131 -2.45 15.79 9.43
C ASN A 131 -2.01 14.35 9.20
N TRP A 132 -0.79 14.17 8.70
CA TRP A 132 -0.21 12.88 8.49
C TRP A 132 0.09 12.21 9.83
N SER A 133 -0.39 10.99 10.01
CA SER A 133 -0.07 10.16 11.16
C SER A 133 0.61 8.87 10.71
N ASP A 134 1.37 8.24 11.60
CA ASP A 134 1.99 6.94 11.30
C ASP A 134 0.97 5.81 11.13
N GLY A 135 -0.28 6.03 11.55
CA GLY A 135 -1.41 5.15 11.23
C GLY A 135 -1.80 5.12 9.75
N ASP A 136 -1.34 6.11 8.97
CA ASP A 136 -1.63 6.22 7.54
C ASP A 136 -0.62 5.47 6.66
N VAL A 137 0.46 4.95 7.25
CA VAL A 137 1.50 4.24 6.50
C VAL A 137 0.91 3.06 5.71
N GLY A 138 1.26 2.99 4.44
CA GLY A 138 0.78 1.94 3.53
C GLY A 138 -0.62 2.16 2.95
N THR A 139 -1.32 3.23 3.35
CA THR A 139 -2.65 3.58 2.81
C THR A 139 -2.51 4.58 1.67
N ILE A 140 -3.28 4.37 0.60
CA ILE A 140 -3.43 5.30 -0.51
C ILE A 140 -4.70 6.11 -0.27
N TRP A 141 -4.54 7.39 -0.02
CA TRP A 141 -5.64 8.31 0.20
C TRP A 141 -6.05 9.01 -1.09
N LEU A 142 -7.34 8.98 -1.41
CA LEU A 142 -7.95 9.75 -2.48
C LEU A 142 -8.76 10.88 -1.86
N ALA A 143 -8.45 12.11 -2.20
CA ALA A 143 -9.16 13.30 -1.72
C ALA A 143 -9.56 14.18 -2.90
N PRO A 144 -10.82 14.69 -2.94
CA PRO A 144 -11.18 15.72 -3.91
C PRO A 144 -10.50 17.02 -3.49
N LYS A 145 -9.74 17.65 -4.36
CA LYS A 145 -9.16 18.97 -4.15
C LYS A 145 -10.03 20.08 -4.77
N SER A 146 -10.67 19.77 -5.89
CA SER A 146 -11.71 20.53 -6.54
C SER A 146 -12.68 19.59 -7.26
N ASN A 147 -13.68 20.11 -7.98
CA ASN A 147 -14.56 19.27 -8.79
C ASN A 147 -13.80 18.52 -9.90
N SER A 148 -12.72 19.11 -10.40
CA SER A 148 -11.90 18.57 -11.48
C SER A 148 -10.52 18.07 -11.03
N GLU A 149 -10.22 18.02 -9.72
CA GLU A 149 -8.90 17.64 -9.23
C GLU A 149 -9.00 16.56 -8.15
N ILE A 150 -8.27 15.47 -8.35
CA ILE A 150 -8.10 14.39 -7.39
C ILE A 150 -6.68 14.43 -6.86
N HIS A 151 -6.53 14.48 -5.54
CA HIS A 151 -5.25 14.37 -4.89
C HIS A 151 -5.06 12.94 -4.37
N VAL A 152 -4.10 12.23 -4.95
CA VAL A 152 -3.67 10.89 -4.50
C VAL A 152 -2.47 11.06 -3.57
N ARG A 153 -2.57 10.55 -2.36
CA ARG A 153 -1.56 10.74 -1.30
C ARG A 153 -1.25 9.43 -0.62
N THR A 154 0.03 9.18 -0.37
CA THR A 154 0.49 7.92 0.26
C THR A 154 1.70 8.18 1.13
N CYS A 155 1.67 7.68 2.36
CA CYS A 155 2.84 7.53 3.21
C CYS A 155 3.39 6.11 3.03
N PHE A 156 4.61 5.97 2.55
CA PHE A 156 5.21 4.67 2.26
C PHE A 156 6.26 4.22 3.29
N LYS A 157 6.56 5.07 4.28
CA LYS A 157 7.49 4.77 5.36
C LYS A 157 7.06 5.51 6.63
N THR A 158 7.30 4.92 7.81
CA THR A 158 7.04 5.55 9.11
C THR A 158 7.69 6.92 9.25
N SER A 159 7.16 7.74 10.15
CA SER A 159 7.33 9.19 10.22
C SER A 159 6.66 9.89 9.04
N CYS A 160 5.36 9.65 8.89
CA CYS A 160 4.53 10.23 7.81
C CYS A 160 4.50 11.77 7.82
N SER A 161 4.86 12.42 8.91
CA SER A 161 5.07 13.88 8.98
C SER A 161 6.21 14.35 8.09
N THR A 162 7.20 13.50 7.82
CA THR A 162 8.35 13.79 6.96
C THR A 162 7.98 13.70 5.49
N SER A 163 8.22 14.77 4.73
CA SER A 163 7.84 14.84 3.30
C SER A 163 8.52 13.78 2.42
N SER A 164 9.78 13.42 2.73
CA SER A 164 10.51 12.37 1.98
C SER A 164 9.93 10.96 2.13
N ASN A 165 9.02 10.74 3.09
CA ASN A 165 8.34 9.46 3.31
C ASN A 165 6.96 9.40 2.63
N ARG A 166 6.62 10.39 1.82
CA ARG A 166 5.32 10.56 1.15
C ARG A 166 5.46 10.62 -0.36
N ILE A 167 4.41 10.21 -1.05
CA ILE A 167 4.21 10.44 -2.48
C ILE A 167 2.86 11.11 -2.65
N GLU A 168 2.81 12.12 -3.50
CA GLU A 168 1.60 12.84 -3.84
C GLU A 168 1.49 12.97 -5.36
N THR A 169 0.32 12.70 -5.90
CA THR A 169 0.02 12.83 -7.33
C THR A 169 -1.29 13.59 -7.50
N MET A 170 -1.26 14.63 -8.34
CA MET A 170 -2.47 15.34 -8.76
C MET A 170 -2.98 14.76 -10.06
N ILE A 171 -4.29 14.49 -10.13
CA ILE A 171 -4.97 14.00 -11.32
C ILE A 171 -6.06 15.00 -11.68
N TYR A 172 -6.10 15.42 -12.94
CA TYR A 172 -7.05 16.39 -13.47
C TYR A 172 -8.13 15.67 -14.28
N ILE A 173 -9.36 16.13 -14.14
CA ILE A 173 -10.53 15.71 -14.93
C ILE A 173 -10.82 16.87 -15.90
N GLU A 174 -10.69 16.64 -17.20
CA GLU A 174 -10.96 17.61 -18.26
C GLU A 174 -12.44 17.65 -18.61
#